data_bb8abdc5d83a63738dfbee645624bc72
#
_entry.id   bb8abdc5d83a63738dfbee645624bc72
#
_cell.length_a   1.000
_cell.length_b   1.000
_cell.length_c   1.000
_cell.angle_alpha   90.00
_cell.angle_beta   90.00
_cell.angle_gamma   90.00
#
_symmetry.space_group_name_H-M   'P 1'
#
loop_
_entity.id
_entity.type
_entity.pdbx_description
1 polymer ?
#
loop_
_entity_poly.entity_id
_entity_poly.type
_entity_poly.pdbx_seq_one_letter_code
_entity_poly.pdbx_strand_id
1 'polypeptide(L)'
;MSQADTPAPDAQTLLDRFGLGPSTERFERGLARQRELDPAIAEEVLASLADIAPDFGRLTIEFPFGDIYSRPGLDLAQREITTLAVLAALGQERQLKVHIRFARNVGLTERQIVEILMQVAVYAGWGRALDALRAAKEVFAGDPARP
;
A
#
# COMPACT_ATOMS: atom_id res chain seq x y z
N MET A 1 16.72 7.74 24.51
CA MET A 1 15.28 7.48 24.56
C MET A 1 14.84 7.21 23.12
N SER A 2 14.51 5.96 22.84
CA SER A 2 14.17 5.49 21.47
C SER A 2 12.80 6.02 21.05
N GLN A 3 12.66 6.49 19.81
CA GLN A 3 11.39 6.95 19.20
C GLN A 3 10.37 5.80 18.93
N ALA A 4 10.61 4.62 19.48
CA ALA A 4 9.90 3.38 19.13
C ALA A 4 8.61 3.12 19.96
N ASP A 5 8.17 4.03 20.85
CA ASP A 5 7.10 3.69 21.81
C ASP A 5 5.90 4.67 21.81
N THR A 6 5.75 5.50 20.79
CA THR A 6 4.53 6.30 20.67
C THR A 6 3.50 5.48 19.88
N PRO A 7 2.34 5.14 20.49
CA PRO A 7 1.30 4.43 19.76
C PRO A 7 0.83 5.25 18.55
N ALA A 8 0.51 4.56 17.45
CA ALA A 8 -0.01 5.22 16.27
C ALA A 8 -1.28 6.02 16.62
N PRO A 9 -1.45 7.25 16.10
CA PRO A 9 -2.58 8.10 16.43
C PRO A 9 -3.91 7.42 16.07
N ASP A 10 -4.95 7.64 16.87
CA ASP A 10 -6.29 7.20 16.50
C ASP A 10 -6.80 7.95 15.26
N ALA A 11 -7.92 7.50 14.69
CA ALA A 11 -8.45 8.01 13.45
C ALA A 11 -8.81 9.51 13.52
N GLN A 12 -9.43 9.95 14.63
CA GLN A 12 -9.81 11.36 14.79
C GLN A 12 -8.57 12.25 14.95
N THR A 13 -7.63 11.85 15.77
CA THR A 13 -6.35 12.58 15.95
C THR A 13 -5.60 12.72 14.62
N LEU A 14 -5.60 11.68 13.79
CA LEU A 14 -4.98 11.74 12.47
C LEU A 14 -5.69 12.73 11.55
N LEU A 15 -7.02 12.70 11.49
CA LEU A 15 -7.81 13.63 10.66
C LEU A 15 -7.69 15.08 11.13
N ASP A 16 -7.65 15.32 12.43
CA ASP A 16 -7.53 16.66 13.02
C ASP A 16 -6.21 17.35 12.62
N ARG A 17 -5.12 16.60 12.50
CA ARG A 17 -3.82 17.11 12.03
C ARG A 17 -3.89 17.73 10.62
N PHE A 18 -4.79 17.21 9.79
CA PHE A 18 -4.96 17.64 8.40
C PHE A 18 -6.25 18.46 8.17
N GLY A 19 -7.02 18.76 9.23
CA GLY A 19 -8.25 19.55 9.12
C GLY A 19 -9.37 18.87 8.34
N LEU A 20 -9.44 17.53 8.39
CA LEU A 20 -10.31 16.72 7.51
C LEU A 20 -11.69 16.38 8.12
N GLY A 21 -12.09 17.05 9.19
CA GLY A 21 -13.39 16.86 9.82
C GLY A 21 -13.51 15.57 10.61
N PRO A 22 -14.74 15.16 10.98
CA PRO A 22 -14.94 14.04 11.89
C PRO A 22 -14.60 12.70 11.24
N SER A 23 -14.14 11.76 12.08
CA SER A 23 -13.93 10.37 11.69
C SER A 23 -15.27 9.69 11.38
N THR A 24 -15.23 8.70 10.51
CA THR A 24 -16.37 7.85 10.15
C THR A 24 -15.98 6.39 10.28
N GLU A 25 -16.94 5.50 10.48
CA GLU A 25 -16.68 4.05 10.48
C GLU A 25 -15.95 3.58 9.21
N ARG A 26 -16.23 4.22 8.08
CA ARG A 26 -15.59 3.93 6.79
C ARG A 26 -14.11 4.27 6.83
N PHE A 27 -13.76 5.45 7.36
CA PHE A 27 -12.37 5.86 7.55
C PHE A 27 -11.64 4.98 8.56
N GLU A 28 -12.25 4.70 9.71
CA GLU A 28 -11.68 3.86 10.76
C GLU A 28 -11.38 2.45 10.26
N ARG A 29 -12.32 1.85 9.53
CA ARG A 29 -12.15 0.54 8.90
C ARG A 29 -11.02 0.56 7.87
N GLY A 30 -10.94 1.60 7.04
CA GLY A 30 -9.88 1.78 6.05
C GLY A 30 -8.51 1.96 6.67
N LEU A 31 -8.41 2.79 7.70
CA LEU A 31 -7.19 3.03 8.46
C LEU A 31 -6.68 1.75 9.14
N ALA A 32 -7.59 1.00 9.77
CA ALA A 32 -7.23 -0.27 10.41
C ALA A 32 -6.68 -1.27 9.37
N ARG A 33 -7.35 -1.39 8.22
CA ARG A 33 -6.92 -2.27 7.13
C ARG A 33 -5.59 -1.85 6.51
N GLN A 34 -5.38 -0.55 6.33
CA GLN A 34 -4.15 -0.02 5.77
C GLN A 34 -2.95 -0.24 6.71
N ARG A 35 -3.16 -0.13 8.02
CA ARG A 35 -2.13 -0.39 9.03
C ARG A 35 -1.64 -1.84 9.07
N GLU A 36 -2.46 -2.79 8.65
CA GLU A 36 -2.03 -4.19 8.49
C GLU A 36 -1.05 -4.35 7.32
N LEU A 37 -1.12 -3.46 6.32
CA LEU A 37 -0.22 -3.41 5.18
C LEU A 37 1.06 -2.62 5.49
N ASP A 38 0.90 -1.41 6.04
CA ASP A 38 1.99 -0.53 6.47
C ASP A 38 1.47 0.49 7.50
N PRO A 39 1.99 0.50 8.74
CA PRO A 39 1.52 1.40 9.78
C PRO A 39 1.67 2.90 9.50
N ALA A 40 2.63 3.30 8.68
CA ALA A 40 2.97 4.70 8.42
C ALA A 40 2.27 5.29 7.20
N ILE A 41 1.84 4.46 6.25
CA ILE A 41 1.44 4.90 4.91
C ILE A 41 0.22 5.83 4.92
N ALA A 42 -0.72 5.69 5.86
CA ALA A 42 -1.88 6.56 5.95
C ALA A 42 -1.49 8.02 6.19
N GLU A 43 -0.58 8.27 7.13
CA GLU A 43 -0.08 9.60 7.43
C GLU A 43 0.72 10.18 6.26
N GLU A 44 1.56 9.37 5.62
CA GLU A 44 2.32 9.77 4.42
C GLU A 44 1.40 10.19 3.27
N VAL A 45 0.32 9.44 3.02
CA VAL A 45 -0.66 9.77 1.97
C VAL A 45 -1.38 11.08 2.29
N LEU A 46 -1.88 11.26 3.50
CA LEU A 46 -2.56 12.48 3.92
C LEU A 46 -1.63 13.69 3.84
N ALA A 47 -0.39 13.56 4.32
CA ALA A 47 0.61 14.63 4.26
C ALA A 47 0.96 15.02 2.82
N SER A 48 1.10 14.04 1.93
CA SER A 48 1.49 14.27 0.53
C SER A 48 0.46 15.03 -0.29
N LEU A 49 -0.79 15.07 0.16
CA LEU A 49 -1.91 15.70 -0.55
C LEU A 49 -2.54 16.87 0.23
N ALA A 50 -2.03 17.18 1.42
CA ALA A 50 -2.63 18.15 2.32
C ALA A 50 -2.74 19.55 1.73
N ASP A 51 -1.82 19.94 0.85
CA ASP A 51 -1.74 21.25 0.22
C ASP A 51 -2.59 21.41 -1.05
N ILE A 52 -2.87 20.32 -1.74
CA ILE A 52 -3.54 20.37 -3.06
C ILE A 52 -4.88 19.64 -3.11
N ALA A 53 -5.05 18.57 -2.37
CA ALA A 53 -6.24 17.71 -2.43
C ALA A 53 -6.43 16.91 -1.11
N PRO A 54 -6.63 17.57 0.04
CA PRO A 54 -6.72 16.89 1.33
C PRO A 54 -7.88 15.89 1.40
N ASP A 55 -9.02 16.20 0.80
CA ASP A 55 -10.17 15.29 0.72
C ASP A 55 -9.85 14.03 -0.09
N PHE A 56 -9.04 14.13 -1.13
CA PHE A 56 -8.61 12.97 -1.91
C PHE A 56 -7.69 12.07 -1.09
N GLY A 57 -6.83 12.64 -0.24
CA GLY A 57 -6.04 11.89 0.74
C GLY A 57 -6.94 11.05 1.65
N ARG A 58 -8.00 11.64 2.20
CA ARG A 58 -9.00 10.92 3.00
C ARG A 58 -9.69 9.81 2.19
N LEU A 59 -10.15 10.12 0.98
CA LEU A 59 -10.80 9.15 0.09
C LEU A 59 -9.88 7.98 -0.28
N THR A 60 -8.56 8.19 -0.36
CA THR A 60 -7.57 7.15 -0.61
C THR A 60 -7.54 6.11 0.53
N ILE A 61 -7.91 6.49 1.74
CA ILE A 61 -8.04 5.55 2.86
C ILE A 61 -9.44 4.92 2.86
N GLU A 62 -10.48 5.70 2.69
CA GLU A 62 -11.87 5.25 2.79
C GLU A 62 -12.27 4.27 1.69
N PHE A 63 -12.03 4.61 0.41
CA PHE A 63 -12.53 3.81 -0.70
C PHE A 63 -11.73 2.53 -0.91
N PRO A 64 -10.42 2.55 -1.23
CA PRO A 64 -9.71 1.30 -1.50
C PRO A 64 -9.62 0.40 -0.24
N PHE A 65 -9.27 0.94 0.91
CA PHE A 65 -9.05 0.12 2.10
C PHE A 65 -10.32 -0.08 2.92
N GLY A 66 -11.15 0.95 3.08
CA GLY A 66 -12.40 0.87 3.81
C GLY A 66 -13.48 0.06 3.09
N ASP A 67 -13.64 0.25 1.78
CA ASP A 67 -14.72 -0.40 1.04
C ASP A 67 -14.27 -1.67 0.32
N ILE A 68 -13.07 -1.70 -0.29
CA ILE A 68 -12.64 -2.81 -1.15
C ILE A 68 -11.79 -3.83 -0.39
N TYR A 69 -10.69 -3.38 0.23
CA TYR A 69 -9.77 -4.29 0.94
C TYR A 69 -10.38 -4.90 2.21
N SER A 70 -11.41 -4.27 2.76
CA SER A 70 -12.15 -4.79 3.93
C SER A 70 -13.24 -5.82 3.60
N ARG A 71 -13.48 -6.12 2.31
CA ARG A 71 -14.42 -7.17 1.91
C ARG A 71 -13.86 -8.57 2.22
N PRO A 72 -14.70 -9.52 2.65
CA PRO A 72 -14.24 -10.82 3.15
C PRO A 72 -13.84 -11.83 2.05
N GLY A 73 -14.06 -11.53 0.77
CA GLY A 73 -13.91 -12.49 -0.33
C GLY A 73 -12.45 -12.84 -0.68
N LEU A 74 -11.47 -12.00 -0.32
CA LEU A 74 -10.04 -12.22 -0.51
C LEU A 74 -9.30 -11.76 0.73
N ASP A 75 -8.25 -12.48 1.11
CA ASP A 75 -7.30 -12.02 2.12
C ASP A 75 -6.35 -10.94 1.56
N LEU A 76 -5.54 -10.33 2.43
CA LEU A 76 -4.63 -9.25 2.03
C LEU A 76 -3.53 -9.72 1.07
N ALA A 77 -3.00 -10.92 1.24
CA ALA A 77 -1.99 -11.44 0.35
C ALA A 77 -2.55 -11.67 -1.07
N GLN A 78 -3.76 -12.21 -1.18
CA GLN A 78 -4.45 -12.37 -2.47
C GLN A 78 -4.75 -11.03 -3.14
N ARG A 79 -5.12 -9.99 -2.36
CA ARG A 79 -5.32 -8.63 -2.87
C ARG A 79 -4.02 -8.04 -3.39
N GLU A 80 -2.91 -8.19 -2.65
CA GLU A 80 -1.61 -7.70 -3.11
C GLU A 80 -1.12 -8.43 -4.37
N ILE A 81 -1.33 -9.74 -4.50
CA ILE A 81 -1.03 -10.47 -5.76
C ILE A 81 -1.75 -9.81 -6.95
N THR A 82 -3.04 -9.54 -6.80
CA THR A 82 -3.84 -8.90 -7.84
C THR A 82 -3.34 -7.48 -8.13
N THR A 83 -3.07 -6.69 -7.09
CA THR A 83 -2.61 -5.30 -7.20
C THR A 83 -1.25 -5.21 -7.89
N LEU A 84 -0.29 -6.06 -7.51
CA LEU A 84 1.04 -6.10 -8.14
C LEU A 84 0.94 -6.39 -9.64
N ALA A 85 0.13 -7.38 -10.03
CA ALA A 85 -0.05 -7.73 -11.44
C ALA A 85 -0.67 -6.57 -12.25
N VAL A 86 -1.70 -5.90 -11.69
CA VAL A 86 -2.36 -4.76 -12.35
C VAL A 86 -1.41 -3.57 -12.47
N LEU A 87 -0.71 -3.19 -11.39
CA LEU A 87 0.20 -2.05 -11.39
C LEU A 87 1.39 -2.27 -12.35
N ALA A 88 1.93 -3.47 -12.39
CA ALA A 88 2.97 -3.85 -13.34
C ALA A 88 2.48 -3.78 -14.79
N ALA A 89 1.30 -4.33 -15.09
CA ALA A 89 0.70 -4.29 -16.42
C ALA A 89 0.43 -2.85 -16.89
N LEU A 90 0.01 -1.96 -15.99
CA LEU A 90 -0.23 -0.55 -16.28
C LEU A 90 1.05 0.30 -16.32
N GLY A 91 2.18 -0.22 -15.84
CA GLY A 91 3.45 0.51 -15.73
C GLY A 91 3.45 1.59 -14.65
N GLN A 92 2.72 1.38 -13.58
CA GLN A 92 2.61 2.29 -12.44
C GLN A 92 3.75 2.06 -11.44
N GLU A 93 4.99 2.35 -11.83
CA GLU A 93 6.19 1.99 -11.08
C GLU A 93 6.20 2.49 -9.63
N ARG A 94 5.82 3.76 -9.40
CA ARG A 94 5.80 4.35 -8.06
C ARG A 94 4.86 3.60 -7.13
N GLN A 95 3.64 3.32 -7.59
CA GLN A 95 2.65 2.56 -6.82
C GLN A 95 3.07 1.10 -6.65
N LEU A 96 3.66 0.51 -7.68
CA LEU A 96 4.19 -0.85 -7.63
C LEU A 96 5.21 -1.01 -6.50
N LYS A 97 6.16 -0.08 -6.34
CA LYS A 97 7.14 -0.11 -5.25
C LYS A 97 6.49 -0.05 -3.87
N VAL A 98 5.44 0.75 -3.69
CA VAL A 98 4.66 0.79 -2.45
C VAL A 98 4.01 -0.56 -2.16
N HIS A 99 3.32 -1.13 -3.15
CA HIS A 99 2.60 -2.39 -2.98
C HIS A 99 3.52 -3.62 -2.88
N ILE A 100 4.75 -3.57 -3.41
CA ILE A 100 5.76 -4.61 -3.14
C ILE A 100 6.11 -4.65 -1.64
N ARG A 101 6.24 -3.50 -0.97
CA ARG A 101 6.43 -3.46 0.49
C ARG A 101 5.22 -4.03 1.23
N PHE A 102 4.00 -3.64 0.83
CA PHE A 102 2.76 -4.18 1.39
C PHE A 102 2.69 -5.71 1.24
N ALA A 103 2.99 -6.22 0.06
CA ALA A 103 3.01 -7.65 -0.22
C ALA A 103 3.96 -8.42 0.71
N ARG A 104 5.16 -7.87 0.96
CA ARG A 104 6.13 -8.45 1.93
C ARG A 104 5.57 -8.41 3.35
N ASN A 105 4.98 -7.30 3.76
CA ASN A 105 4.41 -7.14 5.10
C ASN A 105 3.26 -8.12 5.39
N VAL A 106 2.51 -8.52 4.37
CA VAL A 106 1.45 -9.55 4.51
C VAL A 106 1.92 -10.98 4.21
N GLY A 107 3.23 -11.19 4.11
CA GLY A 107 3.84 -12.52 4.09
C GLY A 107 4.19 -13.08 2.72
N LEU A 108 4.04 -12.32 1.63
CA LEU A 108 4.55 -12.75 0.33
C LEU A 108 6.09 -12.72 0.33
N THR A 109 6.70 -13.82 -0.07
CA THR A 109 8.14 -13.88 -0.25
C THR A 109 8.60 -13.12 -1.49
N GLU A 110 9.85 -12.66 -1.52
CA GLU A 110 10.44 -12.03 -2.71
C GLU A 110 10.34 -12.93 -3.94
N ARG A 111 10.54 -14.25 -3.76
CA ARG A 111 10.37 -15.24 -4.82
C ARG A 111 8.95 -15.23 -5.38
N GLN A 112 7.93 -15.22 -4.54
CA GLN A 112 6.53 -15.16 -4.99
C GLN A 112 6.25 -13.85 -5.74
N ILE A 113 6.76 -12.72 -5.24
CA ILE A 113 6.63 -11.42 -5.92
C ILE A 113 7.26 -11.47 -7.31
N VAL A 114 8.48 -12.01 -7.43
CA VAL A 114 9.16 -12.18 -8.73
C VAL A 114 8.33 -13.04 -9.70
N GLU A 115 7.77 -14.16 -9.24
CA GLU A 115 6.91 -15.03 -10.07
C GLU A 115 5.65 -14.31 -10.57
N ILE A 116 5.00 -13.49 -9.71
CA ILE A 116 3.86 -12.66 -10.10
C ILE A 116 4.25 -11.70 -11.23
N LEU A 117 5.38 -10.99 -11.07
CA LEU A 117 5.83 -9.99 -12.04
C LEU A 117 6.30 -10.63 -13.35
N MET A 118 6.91 -11.80 -13.30
CA MET A 118 7.26 -12.57 -14.50
C MET A 118 6.02 -13.00 -15.28
N GLN A 119 4.96 -13.41 -14.61
CA GLN A 119 3.69 -13.79 -15.26
C GLN A 119 3.05 -12.64 -16.03
N VAL A 120 3.27 -11.39 -15.64
CA VAL A 120 2.79 -10.20 -16.36
C VAL A 120 3.30 -10.16 -17.81
N ALA A 121 4.48 -10.73 -18.09
CA ALA A 121 5.01 -10.77 -19.45
C ALA A 121 4.10 -11.51 -20.44
N VAL A 122 3.36 -12.51 -19.97
CA VAL A 122 2.46 -13.34 -20.79
C VAL A 122 1.27 -12.53 -21.33
N TYR A 123 0.72 -11.63 -20.53
CA TYR A 123 -0.53 -10.92 -20.85
C TYR A 123 -0.34 -9.42 -21.15
N ALA A 124 0.71 -8.79 -20.61
CA ALA A 124 0.96 -7.36 -20.76
C ALA A 124 2.26 -7.03 -21.52
N GLY A 125 3.03 -8.04 -21.88
CA GLY A 125 4.25 -7.92 -22.66
C GLY A 125 5.54 -7.85 -21.84
N TRP A 126 6.64 -8.23 -22.49
CA TRP A 126 7.96 -8.41 -21.88
C TRP A 126 8.51 -7.15 -21.22
N GLY A 127 8.35 -6.00 -21.87
CA GLY A 127 8.84 -4.72 -21.35
C GLY A 127 8.23 -4.35 -20.00
N ARG A 128 6.93 -4.58 -19.83
CA ARG A 128 6.23 -4.33 -18.55
C ARG A 128 6.78 -5.18 -17.43
N ALA A 129 7.03 -6.46 -17.69
CA ALA A 129 7.62 -7.35 -16.69
C ALA A 129 9.06 -6.97 -16.35
N LEU A 130 9.88 -6.56 -17.33
CA LEU A 130 11.24 -6.09 -17.08
C LEU A 130 11.28 -4.87 -16.17
N ASP A 131 10.44 -3.87 -16.44
CA ASP A 131 10.40 -2.65 -15.64
C ASP A 131 9.89 -2.95 -14.23
N ALA A 132 8.89 -3.82 -14.10
CA ALA A 132 8.37 -4.26 -12.80
C ALA A 132 9.42 -5.03 -11.98
N LEU A 133 10.20 -5.91 -12.61
CA LEU A 133 11.29 -6.64 -11.94
C LEU A 133 12.43 -5.72 -11.50
N ARG A 134 12.76 -4.67 -12.28
CA ARG A 134 13.72 -3.65 -11.88
C ARG A 134 13.23 -2.88 -10.66
N ALA A 135 11.96 -2.47 -10.66
CA ALA A 135 11.33 -1.82 -9.50
C ALA A 135 11.36 -2.70 -8.25
N ALA A 136 11.08 -4.00 -8.39
CA ALA A 136 11.17 -4.96 -7.28
C ALA A 136 12.60 -5.07 -6.74
N LYS A 137 13.60 -5.17 -7.62
CA LYS A 137 15.01 -5.21 -7.24
C LYS A 137 15.42 -3.99 -6.39
N GLU A 138 14.95 -2.80 -6.74
CA GLU A 138 15.23 -1.58 -5.97
C GLU A 138 14.62 -1.64 -4.57
N VAL A 139 13.36 -2.12 -4.46
CA VAL A 139 12.70 -2.28 -3.15
C VAL A 139 13.42 -3.31 -2.29
N PHE A 140 13.80 -4.45 -2.87
CA PHE A 140 14.51 -5.51 -2.14
C PHE A 140 15.89 -5.06 -1.64
N ALA A 141 16.60 -4.23 -2.42
CA ALA A 141 17.90 -3.70 -2.04
C ALA A 141 17.83 -2.59 -0.98
N GLY A 142 16.76 -1.81 -0.97
CA GLY A 142 16.57 -0.67 -0.05
C GLY A 142 16.02 -1.05 1.33
N ASP A 143 15.47 -2.24 1.46
CA ASP A 143 14.90 -2.74 2.71
C ASP A 143 15.70 -3.96 3.16
N PRO A 144 16.66 -3.81 4.12
CA PRO A 144 17.41 -4.94 4.63
C PRO A 144 16.40 -5.98 5.14
N ALA A 145 16.45 -7.17 4.56
CA ALA A 145 15.59 -8.29 4.87
C ALA A 145 15.34 -8.38 6.38
N ARG A 146 14.08 -8.25 6.80
CA ARG A 146 13.70 -8.76 8.11
C ARG A 146 13.96 -10.26 8.08
N PRO A 147 14.74 -10.77 9.06
CA PRO A 147 15.06 -12.19 9.15
C PRO A 147 13.81 -13.05 9.25
#